data_3389ca15de2bb93747260f6241387eaa
#
_entry.id   3389ca15de2bb93747260f6241387eaa
#
_cell.length_a   1.000
_cell.length_b   1.000
_cell.length_c   1.000
_cell.angle_alpha   90.00
_cell.angle_beta   90.00
_cell.angle_gamma   90.00
#
_symmetry.space_group_name_H-M   'P 1'
#
loop_
_entity.id
_entity.type
_entity.pdbx_description
1 polymer ?
#
loop_
_entity_poly.entity_id
_entity_poly.type
_entity_poly.pdbx_seq_one_letter_code
_entity_poly.pdbx_strand_id
1 'polypeptide(L)'
;MPFTTTEPAFRFRQGTRPLLISMPHVGTHVPPALAARLTDEARHVPDTDWHLERLYDFADELGASVLVATHSRYVIDLNRPPDGASLYPGQSVTGLCPVDTFDDTPVYASPDGLPGEAEVAERRDAIWQPYHQQLQAELARLKTAHGTVALWDAHSIRSVLPRFFEGKLPDLNLGTGKGTSCDPALAAQLLEIGKAATGYTAVLNGRFTGGYITRQYGNPGAGVHAVQLEMTQSSYMQEQLPFDYLPDVAAGVQPHVRRMIEAMLAFVEK
;
A
#
# COMPACT_ATOMS: atom_id res chain seq x y z
N MET A 1 -17.60 17.56 16.03
CA MET A 1 -18.47 16.37 16.11
C MET A 1 -17.56 15.15 16.13
N PRO A 2 -17.91 14.07 16.83
CA PRO A 2 -17.10 12.86 16.81
C PRO A 2 -17.02 12.31 15.39
N PHE A 3 -15.90 11.65 15.06
CA PHE A 3 -15.72 10.98 13.78
C PHE A 3 -16.66 9.76 13.68
N THR A 4 -17.41 9.68 12.59
CA THR A 4 -18.31 8.55 12.34
C THR A 4 -18.23 8.12 10.90
N THR A 5 -18.26 6.81 10.66
CA THR A 5 -18.36 6.20 9.33
C THR A 5 -19.29 4.98 9.41
N THR A 6 -20.05 4.75 8.34
CA THR A 6 -20.88 3.56 8.17
C THR A 6 -20.21 2.53 7.26
N GLU A 7 -19.16 2.96 6.54
CA GLU A 7 -18.37 2.07 5.69
C GLU A 7 -17.45 1.21 6.58
N PRO A 8 -17.38 -0.13 6.37
CA PRO A 8 -16.39 -0.97 7.05
C PRO A 8 -14.97 -0.48 6.80
N ALA A 9 -14.06 -0.66 7.75
CA ALA A 9 -12.66 -0.22 7.63
C ALA A 9 -11.91 -0.91 6.47
N PHE A 10 -12.34 -2.13 6.12
CA PHE A 10 -11.72 -2.95 5.09
C PHE A 10 -12.71 -3.95 4.49
N ARG A 11 -12.34 -4.52 3.34
CA ARG A 11 -12.87 -5.77 2.80
C ARG A 11 -11.80 -6.84 2.92
N PHE A 12 -12.19 -8.04 3.29
CA PHE A 12 -11.26 -9.15 3.49
C PHE A 12 -11.79 -10.41 2.83
N ARG A 13 -10.90 -11.09 2.08
CA ARG A 13 -11.14 -12.41 1.53
C ARG A 13 -10.05 -13.35 2.02
N GLN A 14 -10.47 -14.41 2.71
CA GLN A 14 -9.57 -15.41 3.25
C GLN A 14 -9.12 -16.39 2.16
N GLY A 15 -7.82 -16.56 2.03
CA GLY A 15 -7.20 -17.56 1.16
C GLY A 15 -6.80 -18.83 1.89
N THR A 16 -6.21 -19.76 1.14
CA THR A 16 -5.78 -21.08 1.62
C THR A 16 -4.28 -21.30 1.60
N ARG A 17 -3.53 -20.48 0.84
CA ARG A 17 -2.07 -20.58 0.72
C ARG A 17 -1.36 -19.55 1.62
N PRO A 18 -0.07 -19.75 1.94
CA PRO A 18 0.66 -18.88 2.88
C PRO A 18 1.03 -17.51 2.30
N LEU A 19 0.03 -16.81 1.76
CA LEU A 19 0.18 -15.50 1.12
C LEU A 19 -0.96 -14.57 1.54
N LEU A 20 -0.59 -13.40 2.06
CA LEU A 20 -1.49 -12.28 2.29
C LEU A 20 -1.08 -11.11 1.38
N ILE A 21 -2.01 -10.59 0.59
CA ILE A 21 -1.88 -9.36 -0.18
C ILE A 21 -2.62 -8.26 0.57
N SER A 22 -1.91 -7.20 0.96
CA SER A 22 -2.42 -6.02 1.64
C SER A 22 -2.47 -4.86 0.65
N MET A 23 -3.62 -4.17 0.56
CA MET A 23 -3.85 -3.00 -0.29
C MET A 23 -4.35 -1.82 0.56
N PRO A 24 -3.47 -1.14 1.30
CA PRO A 24 -3.89 -0.18 2.33
C PRO A 24 -4.33 1.18 1.77
N HIS A 25 -4.05 1.50 0.51
CA HIS A 25 -4.29 2.82 -0.09
C HIS A 25 -5.22 2.83 -1.29
N VAL A 26 -5.94 1.74 -1.55
CA VAL A 26 -6.91 1.67 -2.67
C VAL A 26 -8.26 2.27 -2.32
N GLY A 27 -8.52 2.49 -1.03
CA GLY A 27 -9.78 3.02 -0.55
C GLY A 27 -10.03 4.45 -1.01
N THR A 28 -11.28 4.72 -1.41
CA THR A 28 -11.71 6.04 -1.89
C THR A 28 -12.77 6.67 -1.00
N HIS A 29 -13.32 5.90 -0.04
CA HIS A 29 -14.39 6.42 0.82
C HIS A 29 -13.85 7.53 1.73
N VAL A 30 -14.53 8.67 1.70
CA VAL A 30 -14.35 9.79 2.64
C VAL A 30 -15.72 10.06 3.27
N PRO A 31 -15.88 9.93 4.60
CA PRO A 31 -17.15 10.22 5.27
C PRO A 31 -17.66 11.62 4.92
N PRO A 32 -18.98 11.83 4.71
CA PRO A 32 -19.53 13.09 4.23
C PRO A 32 -19.13 14.33 5.06
N ALA A 33 -19.09 14.18 6.39
CA ALA A 33 -18.70 15.27 7.28
C ALA A 33 -17.22 15.67 7.09
N LEU A 34 -16.35 14.74 6.74
CA LEU A 34 -14.96 15.02 6.41
C LEU A 34 -14.84 15.58 4.99
N ALA A 35 -15.54 14.98 4.01
CA ALA A 35 -15.53 15.44 2.62
C ALA A 35 -15.94 16.92 2.48
N ALA A 36 -16.88 17.38 3.31
CA ALA A 36 -17.29 18.79 3.37
C ALA A 36 -16.17 19.76 3.78
N ARG A 37 -15.10 19.25 4.43
CA ARG A 37 -13.95 20.04 4.90
C ARG A 37 -12.78 20.03 3.90
N LEU A 38 -12.84 19.15 2.88
CA LEU A 38 -11.76 19.00 1.91
C LEU A 38 -11.82 20.08 0.82
N THR A 39 -10.67 20.38 0.24
CA THR A 39 -10.57 21.14 -1.01
C THR A 39 -11.23 20.38 -2.16
N ASP A 40 -11.58 21.08 -3.23
CA ASP A 40 -12.19 20.45 -4.42
C ASP A 40 -11.23 19.41 -5.04
N GLU A 41 -9.92 19.70 -5.05
CA GLU A 41 -8.88 18.77 -5.50
C GLU A 41 -8.82 17.51 -4.62
N ALA A 42 -8.75 17.67 -3.30
CA ALA A 42 -8.65 16.56 -2.36
C ALA A 42 -9.89 15.65 -2.36
N ARG A 43 -11.07 16.15 -2.76
CA ARG A 43 -12.27 15.32 -2.94
C ARG A 43 -12.16 14.29 -4.05
N HIS A 44 -11.28 14.49 -5.00
CA HIS A 44 -10.96 13.50 -6.04
C HIS A 44 -10.01 12.41 -5.56
N VAL A 45 -9.52 12.50 -4.32
CA VAL A 45 -8.55 11.58 -3.68
C VAL A 45 -7.39 11.20 -4.60
N PRO A 46 -6.65 12.18 -5.17
CA PRO A 46 -5.67 11.95 -6.23
C PRO A 46 -4.51 11.04 -5.82
N ASP A 47 -4.24 10.91 -4.51
CA ASP A 47 -3.13 10.11 -3.95
C ASP A 47 -3.54 8.67 -3.64
N THR A 48 -4.64 8.20 -4.24
CA THR A 48 -5.12 6.82 -4.12
C THR A 48 -4.29 5.89 -5.01
N ASP A 49 -4.00 4.69 -4.51
CA ASP A 49 -3.40 3.60 -5.29
C ASP A 49 -4.51 2.96 -6.15
N TRP A 50 -5.00 3.72 -7.15
CA TRP A 50 -6.16 3.39 -7.96
C TRP A 50 -6.03 2.03 -8.65
N HIS A 51 -7.13 1.29 -8.77
CA HIS A 51 -7.27 0.09 -9.59
C HIS A 51 -6.37 -1.11 -9.22
N LEU A 52 -5.63 -1.11 -8.11
CA LEU A 52 -4.79 -2.25 -7.75
C LEU A 52 -5.61 -3.54 -7.59
N GLU A 53 -6.84 -3.48 -7.08
CA GLU A 53 -7.71 -4.66 -7.01
C GLU A 53 -7.95 -5.28 -8.39
N ARG A 54 -8.09 -4.45 -9.43
CA ARG A 54 -8.25 -4.89 -10.81
C ARG A 54 -6.93 -5.43 -11.39
N LEU A 55 -5.81 -4.79 -11.07
CA LEU A 55 -4.49 -5.23 -11.50
C LEU A 55 -4.09 -6.56 -10.87
N TYR A 56 -4.55 -6.82 -9.65
CA TYR A 56 -4.27 -8.04 -8.87
C TYR A 56 -5.43 -9.05 -8.91
N ASP A 57 -6.29 -9.05 -9.94
CA ASP A 57 -7.44 -9.95 -10.07
C ASP A 57 -7.04 -11.45 -10.05
N PHE A 58 -5.81 -11.76 -10.42
CA PHE A 58 -5.23 -13.10 -10.36
C PHE A 58 -4.97 -13.62 -8.93
N ALA A 59 -5.12 -12.80 -7.89
CA ALA A 59 -4.87 -13.18 -6.49
C ALA A 59 -5.72 -14.38 -6.05
N ASP A 60 -6.94 -14.51 -6.59
CA ASP A 60 -7.84 -15.64 -6.34
C ASP A 60 -7.28 -16.96 -6.85
N GLU A 61 -6.74 -16.97 -8.04
CA GLU A 61 -6.10 -18.13 -8.66
C GLU A 61 -4.89 -18.61 -7.86
N LEU A 62 -4.19 -17.68 -7.19
CA LEU A 62 -3.06 -17.99 -6.32
C LEU A 62 -3.48 -18.50 -4.94
N GLY A 63 -4.77 -18.52 -4.60
CA GLY A 63 -5.26 -18.88 -3.28
C GLY A 63 -4.82 -17.94 -2.17
N ALA A 64 -4.49 -16.69 -2.50
CA ALA A 64 -4.04 -15.68 -1.57
C ALA A 64 -5.19 -15.15 -0.70
N SER A 65 -4.89 -14.81 0.55
CA SER A 65 -5.73 -13.91 1.32
C SER A 65 -5.53 -12.48 0.82
N VAL A 66 -6.62 -11.70 0.75
CA VAL A 66 -6.58 -10.32 0.26
C VAL A 66 -7.28 -9.40 1.26
N LEU A 67 -6.57 -8.37 1.70
CA LEU A 67 -7.05 -7.34 2.63
C LEU A 67 -7.01 -5.97 1.93
N VAL A 68 -8.17 -5.34 1.81
CA VAL A 68 -8.40 -4.15 0.99
C VAL A 68 -8.97 -3.03 1.84
N ALA A 69 -8.28 -1.90 1.93
CA ALA A 69 -8.80 -0.70 2.58
C ALA A 69 -10.00 -0.13 1.82
N THR A 70 -10.99 0.39 2.54
CA THR A 70 -12.16 1.05 1.94
C THR A 70 -12.05 2.57 1.99
N HIS A 71 -11.44 3.11 3.06
CA HIS A 71 -11.29 4.54 3.28
C HIS A 71 -10.06 5.10 2.58
N SER A 72 -10.21 6.31 2.07
CA SER A 72 -9.08 7.07 1.52
C SER A 72 -7.99 7.29 2.58
N ARG A 73 -6.73 7.29 2.15
CA ARG A 73 -5.59 7.68 2.99
C ARG A 73 -5.73 9.08 3.61
N TYR A 74 -6.56 9.96 3.02
CA TYR A 74 -6.86 11.28 3.60
C TYR A 74 -7.72 11.19 4.86
N VAL A 75 -8.41 10.08 5.08
CA VAL A 75 -9.08 9.83 6.35
C VAL A 75 -8.06 9.40 7.39
N ILE A 76 -7.28 8.35 7.09
CA ILE A 76 -6.14 7.90 7.88
C ILE A 76 -5.24 7.01 7.03
N ASP A 77 -3.92 7.22 7.06
CA ASP A 77 -2.95 6.44 6.30
C ASP A 77 -2.60 5.13 7.04
N LEU A 78 -3.09 4.01 6.51
CA LEU A 78 -2.89 2.67 7.10
C LEU A 78 -1.43 2.18 7.00
N ASN A 79 -0.58 2.84 6.21
CA ASN A 79 0.83 2.49 6.11
C ASN A 79 1.73 3.50 6.86
N ARG A 80 1.19 4.10 7.93
CA ARG A 80 1.91 4.96 8.91
C ARG A 80 1.79 4.40 10.31
N PRO A 81 2.81 4.62 11.17
CA PRO A 81 2.73 4.27 12.59
C PRO A 81 1.55 4.95 13.28
N PRO A 82 0.87 4.28 14.23
CA PRO A 82 -0.31 4.83 14.92
C PRO A 82 -0.02 6.02 15.82
N ASP A 83 1.23 6.25 16.17
CA ASP A 83 1.73 7.41 16.93
C ASP A 83 2.15 8.58 16.04
N GLY A 84 2.06 8.42 14.69
CA GLY A 84 2.42 9.45 13.71
C GLY A 84 3.94 9.61 13.51
N ALA A 85 4.79 8.75 14.07
CA ALA A 85 6.23 8.82 13.90
C ALA A 85 6.66 8.71 12.42
N SER A 86 7.65 9.51 12.02
CA SER A 86 8.15 9.47 10.65
C SER A 86 8.99 8.20 10.39
N LEU A 87 8.66 7.47 9.33
CA LEU A 87 9.45 6.32 8.85
C LEU A 87 10.71 6.72 8.06
N TYR A 88 10.78 7.98 7.63
CA TYR A 88 11.86 8.51 6.80
C TYR A 88 12.35 9.85 7.36
N PRO A 89 13.06 9.87 8.50
CA PRO A 89 13.56 11.11 9.07
C PRO A 89 14.40 11.91 8.07
N GLY A 90 14.13 13.21 7.96
CA GLY A 90 14.83 14.11 7.02
C GLY A 90 14.34 14.07 5.57
N GLN A 91 13.30 13.27 5.26
CA GLN A 91 12.66 13.25 3.94
C GLN A 91 11.22 13.75 4.03
N SER A 92 10.70 14.29 2.90
CA SER A 92 9.28 14.63 2.79
C SER A 92 8.44 13.37 2.85
N VAL A 93 7.45 13.35 3.74
CA VAL A 93 6.47 12.28 3.93
C VAL A 93 5.13 12.87 4.37
N THR A 94 4.05 12.16 4.10
CA THR A 94 2.73 12.49 4.66
C THR A 94 2.59 11.93 6.07
N GLY A 95 1.80 12.60 6.93
CA GLY A 95 1.48 12.14 8.28
C GLY A 95 0.45 11.00 8.32
N LEU A 96 0.09 10.59 9.55
CA LEU A 96 -0.94 9.57 9.79
C LEU A 96 -2.31 10.00 9.26
N CYS A 97 -2.70 11.26 9.46
CA CYS A 97 -3.83 11.91 8.79
C CYS A 97 -3.27 13.01 7.89
N PRO A 98 -3.09 12.76 6.58
CA PRO A 98 -2.46 13.72 5.68
C PRO A 98 -3.18 15.07 5.65
N VAL A 99 -2.41 16.15 5.67
CA VAL A 99 -2.93 17.53 5.57
C VAL A 99 -2.57 18.16 4.23
N ASP A 100 -1.61 17.56 3.51
CA ASP A 100 -1.21 17.96 2.16
C ASP A 100 -1.28 16.76 1.22
N THR A 101 -1.62 17.03 -0.04
CA THR A 101 -1.57 16.08 -1.15
C THR A 101 -0.12 15.78 -1.56
N PHE A 102 0.08 14.85 -2.46
CA PHE A 102 1.41 14.59 -3.03
C PHE A 102 1.95 15.74 -3.89
N ASP A 103 1.10 16.67 -4.31
CA ASP A 103 1.48 17.90 -5.04
C ASP A 103 1.73 19.11 -4.10
N ASP A 104 1.87 18.89 -2.79
CA ASP A 104 2.03 19.94 -1.78
C ASP A 104 0.85 20.93 -1.71
N THR A 105 -0.35 20.52 -2.18
CA THR A 105 -1.57 21.32 -2.04
C THR A 105 -2.32 20.91 -0.79
N PRO A 106 -3.06 21.84 -0.13
CA PRO A 106 -3.80 21.51 1.08
C PRO A 106 -4.90 20.48 0.84
N VAL A 107 -4.99 19.49 1.72
CA VAL A 107 -6.13 18.54 1.75
C VAL A 107 -7.38 19.22 2.30
N TYR A 108 -7.25 20.10 3.28
CA TYR A 108 -8.36 20.77 3.94
C TYR A 108 -8.53 22.21 3.42
N ALA A 109 -9.79 22.61 3.20
CA ALA A 109 -10.14 23.92 2.64
C ALA A 109 -9.82 25.11 3.57
N SER A 110 -9.68 24.86 4.87
CA SER A 110 -9.30 25.87 5.84
C SER A 110 -8.54 25.26 7.03
N PRO A 111 -7.75 26.06 7.79
CA PRO A 111 -7.08 25.58 9.01
C PRO A 111 -8.04 25.01 10.06
N ASP A 112 -9.25 25.55 10.17
CA ASP A 112 -10.27 25.04 11.10
C ASP A 112 -10.82 23.67 10.68
N GLY A 113 -10.56 23.26 9.44
CA GLY A 113 -10.89 21.94 8.91
C GLY A 113 -9.92 20.84 9.31
N LEU A 114 -8.74 21.14 9.84
CA LEU A 114 -7.73 20.17 10.22
C LEU A 114 -8.22 19.25 11.36
N PRO A 115 -7.82 17.94 11.36
CA PRO A 115 -8.17 17.04 12.45
C PRO A 115 -7.39 17.41 13.73
N GLY A 116 -8.08 17.55 14.85
CA GLY A 116 -7.46 17.62 16.17
C GLY A 116 -7.07 16.22 16.69
N GLU A 117 -6.30 16.17 17.78
CA GLU A 117 -5.80 14.92 18.39
C GLU A 117 -6.92 13.93 18.73
N ALA A 118 -8.05 14.40 19.25
CA ALA A 118 -9.20 13.55 19.57
C ALA A 118 -9.78 12.88 18.30
N GLU A 119 -9.93 13.64 17.22
CA GLU A 119 -10.42 13.10 15.94
C GLU A 119 -9.42 12.12 15.31
N VAL A 120 -8.12 12.38 15.40
CA VAL A 120 -7.09 11.42 14.96
C VAL A 120 -7.19 10.11 15.74
N ALA A 121 -7.40 10.18 17.06
CA ALA A 121 -7.62 8.99 17.88
C ALA A 121 -8.87 8.22 17.47
N GLU A 122 -9.99 8.90 17.23
CA GLU A 122 -11.24 8.28 16.77
C GLU A 122 -11.07 7.59 15.39
N ARG A 123 -10.38 8.23 14.44
CA ARG A 123 -10.08 7.64 13.12
C ARG A 123 -9.18 6.42 13.24
N ARG A 124 -8.15 6.50 14.09
CA ARG A 124 -7.27 5.37 14.38
C ARG A 124 -8.04 4.19 14.95
N ASP A 125 -8.91 4.42 15.93
CA ASP A 125 -9.66 3.37 16.60
C ASP A 125 -10.74 2.76 15.68
N ALA A 126 -11.37 3.57 14.82
CA ALA A 126 -12.43 3.11 13.92
C ALA A 126 -11.92 2.44 12.64
N ILE A 127 -10.73 2.79 12.12
CA ILE A 127 -10.27 2.35 10.80
C ILE A 127 -8.89 1.69 10.87
N TRP A 128 -7.90 2.38 11.45
CA TRP A 128 -6.52 1.89 11.47
C TRP A 128 -6.40 0.60 12.30
N GLN A 129 -6.91 0.59 13.52
CA GLN A 129 -6.83 -0.59 14.40
C GLN A 129 -7.54 -1.81 13.82
N PRO A 130 -8.79 -1.75 13.34
CA PRO A 130 -9.46 -2.90 12.74
C PRO A 130 -8.70 -3.49 11.54
N TYR A 131 -8.15 -2.64 10.65
CA TYR A 131 -7.35 -3.11 9.52
C TYR A 131 -6.11 -3.87 9.97
N HIS A 132 -5.36 -3.32 10.91
CA HIS A 132 -4.14 -3.94 11.43
C HIS A 132 -4.41 -5.17 12.28
N GLN A 133 -5.53 -5.21 13.02
CA GLN A 133 -5.97 -6.41 13.73
C GLN A 133 -6.29 -7.55 12.76
N GLN A 134 -6.99 -7.26 11.66
CA GLN A 134 -7.29 -8.26 10.62
C GLN A 134 -6.00 -8.75 9.94
N LEU A 135 -5.09 -7.85 9.60
CA LEU A 135 -3.80 -8.19 8.98
C LEU A 135 -2.99 -9.11 9.91
N GLN A 136 -2.88 -8.76 11.19
CA GLN A 136 -2.16 -9.55 12.19
C GLN A 136 -2.80 -10.91 12.42
N ALA A 137 -4.12 -10.98 12.55
CA ALA A 137 -4.85 -12.21 12.74
C ALA A 137 -4.66 -13.18 11.55
N GLU A 138 -4.69 -12.65 10.32
CA GLU A 138 -4.50 -13.48 9.13
C GLU A 138 -3.07 -13.98 8.98
N LEU A 139 -2.07 -13.14 9.23
CA LEU A 139 -0.67 -13.59 9.26
C LEU A 139 -0.45 -14.69 10.30
N ALA A 140 -1.04 -14.55 11.49
CA ALA A 140 -0.94 -15.57 12.55
C ALA A 140 -1.63 -16.88 12.14
N ARG A 141 -2.81 -16.80 11.52
CA ARG A 141 -3.54 -17.98 11.02
C ARG A 141 -2.74 -18.72 9.96
N LEU A 142 -2.25 -17.99 8.94
CA LEU A 142 -1.47 -18.58 7.85
C LEU A 142 -0.16 -19.18 8.36
N LYS A 143 0.53 -18.47 9.26
CA LYS A 143 1.75 -18.97 9.88
C LYS A 143 1.53 -20.24 10.70
N THR A 144 0.42 -20.31 11.44
CA THR A 144 0.04 -21.51 12.20
C THR A 144 -0.22 -22.70 11.28
N ALA A 145 -0.84 -22.46 10.12
CA ALA A 145 -1.18 -23.52 9.17
C ALA A 145 0.03 -23.98 8.34
N HIS A 146 0.98 -23.09 8.02
CA HIS A 146 2.03 -23.34 7.04
C HIS A 146 3.47 -23.20 7.56
N GLY A 147 3.65 -22.66 8.76
CA GLY A 147 4.98 -22.41 9.35
C GLY A 147 5.61 -21.10 8.89
N THR A 148 5.58 -20.82 7.60
CA THR A 148 6.11 -19.61 6.97
C THR A 148 5.02 -18.93 6.15
N VAL A 149 5.05 -17.60 6.08
CA VAL A 149 4.04 -16.80 5.36
C VAL A 149 4.67 -15.62 4.61
N ALA A 150 4.11 -15.30 3.47
CA ALA A 150 4.43 -14.15 2.65
C ALA A 150 3.38 -13.03 2.87
N LEU A 151 3.87 -11.80 3.08
CA LEU A 151 3.07 -10.58 3.05
C LEU A 151 3.52 -9.73 1.87
N TRP A 152 2.63 -9.54 0.90
CA TRP A 152 2.82 -8.63 -0.21
C TRP A 152 2.06 -7.34 0.08
N ASP A 153 2.80 -6.23 0.27
CA ASP A 153 2.24 -4.90 0.53
C ASP A 153 2.18 -4.14 -0.80
N ALA A 154 0.98 -4.11 -1.39
CA ALA A 154 0.75 -3.63 -2.74
C ALA A 154 0.46 -2.12 -2.75
N HIS A 155 1.28 -1.37 -3.46
CA HIS A 155 1.20 0.08 -3.61
C HIS A 155 1.43 0.55 -5.04
N SER A 156 0.98 1.77 -5.31
CA SER A 156 1.32 2.48 -6.54
C SER A 156 1.34 3.99 -6.31
N ILE A 157 2.14 4.68 -7.10
CA ILE A 157 2.31 6.13 -7.01
C ILE A 157 2.52 6.71 -8.41
N ARG A 158 2.22 7.98 -8.61
CA ARG A 158 2.52 8.67 -9.86
C ARG A 158 4.00 8.59 -10.21
N SER A 159 4.29 8.41 -11.49
CA SER A 159 5.65 8.21 -12.01
C SER A 159 6.56 9.43 -11.85
N VAL A 160 6.00 10.63 -11.72
CA VAL A 160 6.72 11.90 -11.51
C VAL A 160 6.08 12.65 -10.36
N LEU A 161 6.82 12.82 -9.27
CA LEU A 161 6.39 13.55 -8.06
C LEU A 161 7.57 14.30 -7.45
N PRO A 162 7.81 15.57 -7.86
CA PRO A 162 8.97 16.35 -7.43
C PRO A 162 9.10 16.52 -5.91
N ARG A 163 7.98 16.47 -5.18
CA ARG A 163 7.96 16.48 -3.71
C ARG A 163 8.77 15.34 -3.11
N PHE A 164 8.76 14.16 -3.72
CA PHE A 164 9.33 12.95 -3.14
C PHE A 164 10.61 12.47 -3.81
N PHE A 165 10.78 12.73 -5.11
CA PHE A 165 11.94 12.29 -5.88
C PHE A 165 12.15 13.16 -7.12
N GLU A 166 13.38 13.20 -7.62
CA GLU A 166 13.74 13.88 -8.85
C GLU A 166 13.48 12.98 -10.08
N GLY A 167 12.94 13.56 -11.14
CA GLY A 167 12.70 12.88 -12.41
C GLY A 167 11.60 11.83 -12.36
N LYS A 168 11.74 10.76 -13.15
CA LYS A 168 10.82 9.63 -13.20
C LYS A 168 11.25 8.52 -12.25
N LEU A 169 10.32 8.02 -11.44
CA LEU A 169 10.52 6.87 -10.57
C LEU A 169 10.76 5.59 -11.41
N PRO A 170 11.65 4.68 -11.03
CA PRO A 170 11.66 3.32 -11.57
C PRO A 170 10.27 2.67 -11.48
N ASP A 171 9.90 1.88 -12.50
CA ASP A 171 8.53 1.39 -12.62
C ASP A 171 8.15 0.40 -11.49
N LEU A 172 9.09 -0.41 -11.03
CA LEU A 172 8.91 -1.43 -9.98
C LEU A 172 9.91 -1.19 -8.83
N ASN A 173 9.42 -0.64 -7.71
CA ASN A 173 10.25 -0.36 -6.54
C ASN A 173 9.95 -1.38 -5.45
N LEU A 174 10.86 -2.32 -5.22
CA LEU A 174 10.77 -3.31 -4.16
C LEU A 174 11.33 -2.73 -2.85
N GLY A 175 10.54 -2.77 -1.78
CA GLY A 175 10.92 -2.33 -0.44
C GLY A 175 10.93 -3.49 0.54
N THR A 176 12.05 -3.66 1.27
CA THR A 176 12.24 -4.75 2.23
C THR A 176 12.68 -4.27 3.60
N GLY A 177 12.26 -3.05 4.01
CA GLY A 177 12.73 -2.44 5.25
C GLY A 177 14.26 -2.30 5.30
N LYS A 178 14.89 -2.02 4.14
CA LYS A 178 16.37 -2.04 3.98
C LYS A 178 16.99 -3.41 4.28
N GLY A 179 16.31 -4.49 3.93
CA GLY A 179 16.77 -5.88 4.11
C GLY A 179 16.35 -6.53 5.42
N THR A 180 15.46 -5.91 6.21
CA THR A 180 15.06 -6.46 7.53
C THR A 180 13.75 -7.25 7.48
N SER A 181 12.89 -7.06 6.46
CA SER A 181 11.53 -7.60 6.44
C SER A 181 11.37 -8.90 5.65
N CYS A 182 12.37 -9.33 4.89
CA CYS A 182 12.36 -10.63 4.21
C CYS A 182 13.77 -11.20 4.07
N ASP A 183 13.84 -12.48 3.69
CA ASP A 183 15.11 -13.15 3.39
C ASP A 183 15.85 -12.46 2.23
N PRO A 184 17.17 -12.21 2.33
CA PRO A 184 17.97 -11.58 1.29
C PRO A 184 17.93 -12.34 -0.06
N ALA A 185 17.87 -13.68 -0.03
CA ALA A 185 17.79 -14.49 -1.25
C ALA A 185 16.44 -14.28 -1.97
N LEU A 186 15.34 -14.17 -1.20
CA LEU A 186 14.03 -13.80 -1.75
C LEU A 186 14.07 -12.40 -2.36
N ALA A 187 14.60 -11.41 -1.65
CA ALA A 187 14.71 -10.05 -2.16
C ALA A 187 15.49 -9.97 -3.47
N ALA A 188 16.63 -10.69 -3.56
CA ALA A 188 17.44 -10.78 -4.76
C ALA A 188 16.68 -11.44 -5.92
N GLN A 189 15.98 -12.54 -5.64
CA GLN A 189 15.16 -13.24 -6.66
C GLN A 189 14.08 -12.32 -7.22
N LEU A 190 13.36 -11.59 -6.37
CA LEU A 190 12.31 -10.66 -6.82
C LEU A 190 12.88 -9.51 -7.65
N LEU A 191 14.04 -8.98 -7.27
CA LEU A 191 14.72 -7.94 -8.05
C LEU A 191 15.12 -8.45 -9.44
N GLU A 192 15.66 -9.67 -9.55
CA GLU A 192 16.02 -10.25 -10.86
C GLU A 192 14.79 -10.50 -11.75
N ILE A 193 13.65 -10.91 -11.17
CA ILE A 193 12.38 -10.99 -11.92
C ILE A 193 11.98 -9.59 -12.43
N GLY A 194 12.09 -8.55 -11.58
CA GLY A 194 11.77 -7.18 -11.98
C GLY A 194 12.70 -6.64 -13.07
N LYS A 195 14.00 -6.91 -12.99
CA LYS A 195 14.97 -6.52 -14.02
C LYS A 195 14.77 -7.24 -15.35
N ALA A 196 14.27 -8.48 -15.31
CA ALA A 196 13.93 -9.25 -16.49
C ALA A 196 12.60 -8.85 -17.14
N ALA A 197 11.83 -7.95 -16.52
CA ALA A 197 10.58 -7.43 -17.06
C ALA A 197 10.88 -6.46 -18.22
N THR A 198 10.71 -6.93 -19.44
CA THR A 198 11.00 -6.15 -20.64
C THR A 198 10.13 -4.90 -20.72
N GLY A 199 10.73 -3.74 -20.88
CA GLY A 199 10.04 -2.44 -20.95
C GLY A 199 9.82 -1.77 -19.61
N TYR A 200 10.23 -2.39 -18.49
CA TYR A 200 10.12 -1.84 -17.14
C TYR A 200 11.48 -1.76 -16.45
N THR A 201 11.59 -0.79 -15.56
CA THR A 201 12.76 -0.61 -14.68
C THR A 201 12.44 -1.10 -13.28
N ALA A 202 13.41 -1.75 -12.61
CA ALA A 202 13.23 -2.27 -11.26
C ALA A 202 14.37 -1.86 -10.32
N VAL A 203 14.04 -1.57 -9.07
CA VAL A 203 15.01 -1.24 -8.02
C VAL A 203 14.60 -1.89 -6.69
N LEU A 204 15.58 -2.27 -5.90
CA LEU A 204 15.40 -2.76 -4.53
C LEU A 204 15.87 -1.70 -3.53
N ASN A 205 14.99 -1.34 -2.59
CA ASN A 205 15.28 -0.35 -1.54
C ASN A 205 15.82 0.99 -2.07
N GLY A 206 15.26 1.47 -3.18
CA GLY A 206 15.55 2.79 -3.73
C GLY A 206 14.92 3.91 -2.89
N ARG A 207 14.10 4.77 -3.52
CA ARG A 207 13.37 5.84 -2.81
C ARG A 207 12.40 5.25 -1.78
N PHE A 208 11.69 4.17 -2.12
CA PHE A 208 10.75 3.48 -1.26
C PHE A 208 11.37 2.18 -0.74
N THR A 209 11.63 2.16 0.57
CA THR A 209 12.31 1.04 1.23
C THR A 209 11.37 0.17 2.05
N GLY A 210 10.07 0.36 1.94
CA GLY A 210 9.03 -0.27 2.73
C GLY A 210 8.39 0.70 3.74
N GLY A 211 7.06 0.69 3.83
CA GLY A 211 6.26 1.46 4.76
C GLY A 211 6.11 0.78 6.13
N TYR A 212 5.15 1.24 6.91
CA TYR A 212 4.90 0.71 8.25
C TYR A 212 4.52 -0.78 8.22
N ILE A 213 3.61 -1.18 7.34
CA ILE A 213 3.15 -2.57 7.22
C ILE A 213 4.34 -3.51 6.97
N THR A 214 5.13 -3.21 5.95
CA THR A 214 6.31 -4.02 5.59
C THR A 214 7.29 -4.15 6.75
N ARG A 215 7.60 -3.05 7.45
CA ARG A 215 8.59 -3.03 8.55
C ARG A 215 8.07 -3.63 9.84
N GLN A 216 6.79 -3.41 10.14
CA GLN A 216 6.16 -3.87 11.38
C GLN A 216 5.92 -5.37 11.38
N TYR A 217 5.49 -5.92 10.24
CA TYR A 217 5.07 -7.32 10.16
C TYR A 217 6.12 -8.24 9.58
N GLY A 218 7.07 -7.73 8.79
CA GLY A 218 8.19 -8.51 8.28
C GLY A 218 9.15 -8.93 9.40
N ASN A 219 9.28 -10.23 9.57
CA ASN A 219 10.21 -10.85 10.52
C ASN A 219 10.64 -12.22 9.97
N PRO A 220 11.64 -12.26 9.05
CA PRO A 220 12.07 -13.50 8.41
C PRO A 220 12.58 -14.54 9.41
N GLY A 221 13.21 -14.12 10.51
CA GLY A 221 13.63 -15.01 11.59
C GLY A 221 12.47 -15.71 12.30
N ALA A 222 11.27 -15.14 12.25
CA ALA A 222 10.05 -15.74 12.76
C ALA A 222 9.17 -16.32 11.65
N GLY A 223 9.65 -16.44 10.41
CA GLY A 223 8.90 -17.03 9.29
C GLY A 223 7.86 -16.10 8.65
N VAL A 224 7.98 -14.78 8.80
CA VAL A 224 7.14 -13.80 8.09
C VAL A 224 8.00 -13.00 7.15
N HIS A 225 7.84 -13.18 5.84
CA HIS A 225 8.55 -12.44 4.80
C HIS A 225 7.64 -11.38 4.21
N ALA A 226 7.93 -10.09 4.47
CA ALA A 226 7.16 -8.98 3.94
C ALA A 226 7.95 -8.20 2.88
N VAL A 227 7.29 -7.93 1.76
CA VAL A 227 7.83 -7.12 0.66
C VAL A 227 6.78 -6.12 0.22
N GLN A 228 7.15 -4.84 0.12
CA GLN A 228 6.36 -3.82 -0.54
C GLN A 228 6.72 -3.77 -2.02
N LEU A 229 5.73 -3.69 -2.89
CA LEU A 229 5.92 -3.22 -4.25
C LEU A 229 5.26 -1.84 -4.38
N GLU A 230 6.07 -0.82 -4.70
CA GLU A 230 5.61 0.50 -5.12
C GLU A 230 5.74 0.61 -6.63
N MET A 231 4.63 0.58 -7.36
CA MET A 231 4.62 0.66 -8.82
C MET A 231 4.36 2.09 -9.30
N THR A 232 4.90 2.46 -10.47
CA THR A 232 4.42 3.66 -11.14
C THR A 232 3.03 3.42 -11.71
N GLN A 233 2.10 4.34 -11.45
CA GLN A 233 0.73 4.28 -11.97
C GLN A 233 0.69 4.30 -13.50
N SER A 234 1.63 5.00 -14.15
CA SER A 234 1.77 5.02 -15.61
C SER A 234 1.96 3.64 -16.24
N SER A 235 2.29 2.60 -15.46
CA SER A 235 2.44 1.21 -15.93
C SER A 235 1.12 0.47 -16.11
N TYR A 236 -0.05 1.05 -15.68
CA TYR A 236 -1.34 0.38 -15.80
C TYR A 236 -2.55 1.33 -15.87
N MET A 237 -2.36 2.65 -15.67
CA MET A 237 -3.46 3.60 -15.63
C MET A 237 -3.03 5.00 -16.09
N GLN A 238 -4.01 5.88 -16.30
CA GLN A 238 -3.81 7.30 -16.52
C GLN A 238 -3.58 8.00 -15.17
N GLU A 239 -2.48 8.77 -15.06
CA GLU A 239 -2.07 9.44 -13.81
C GLU A 239 -2.78 10.77 -13.54
N GLN A 240 -3.65 11.20 -14.45
CA GLN A 240 -4.45 12.42 -14.34
C GLN A 240 -5.94 12.07 -14.32
N LEU A 241 -6.77 12.96 -13.78
CA LEU A 241 -8.23 12.82 -13.86
C LEU A 241 -8.67 12.50 -15.30
N PRO A 242 -9.55 11.51 -15.48
CA PRO A 242 -10.35 10.81 -14.48
C PRO A 242 -9.68 9.55 -13.87
N PHE A 243 -8.37 9.37 -13.97
CA PHE A 243 -7.61 8.23 -13.45
C PHE A 243 -8.02 6.88 -14.06
N ASP A 244 -8.26 6.84 -15.37
CA ASP A 244 -8.75 5.65 -16.05
C ASP A 244 -7.74 4.49 -16.00
N TYR A 245 -8.24 3.30 -15.73
CA TYR A 245 -7.49 2.06 -15.92
C TYR A 245 -7.27 1.81 -17.41
N LEU A 246 -6.04 1.49 -17.79
CA LEU A 246 -5.64 1.24 -19.18
C LEU A 246 -5.35 -0.26 -19.37
N PRO A 247 -6.37 -1.06 -19.81
CA PRO A 247 -6.24 -2.52 -19.87
C PRO A 247 -5.05 -3.01 -20.69
N ASP A 248 -4.81 -2.39 -21.84
CA ASP A 248 -3.72 -2.78 -22.75
C ASP A 248 -2.33 -2.48 -22.14
N VAL A 249 -2.22 -1.40 -21.37
CA VAL A 249 -0.99 -1.06 -20.64
C VAL A 249 -0.79 -1.98 -19.45
N ALA A 250 -1.86 -2.21 -18.68
CA ALA A 250 -1.85 -3.08 -17.51
C ALA A 250 -1.51 -4.53 -17.86
N ALA A 251 -1.98 -5.03 -19.01
CA ALA A 251 -1.66 -6.37 -19.51
C ALA A 251 -0.13 -6.56 -19.74
N GLY A 252 0.62 -5.49 -19.92
CA GLY A 252 2.08 -5.54 -20.02
C GLY A 252 2.77 -5.78 -18.68
N VAL A 253 2.33 -5.13 -17.60
CA VAL A 253 2.98 -5.19 -16.28
C VAL A 253 2.45 -6.32 -15.41
N GLN A 254 1.15 -6.65 -15.49
CA GLN A 254 0.47 -7.64 -14.66
C GLN A 254 1.17 -9.01 -14.60
N PRO A 255 1.64 -9.61 -15.71
CA PRO A 255 2.35 -10.91 -15.68
C PRO A 255 3.65 -10.86 -14.87
N HIS A 256 4.33 -9.73 -14.85
CA HIS A 256 5.57 -9.56 -14.08
C HIS A 256 5.29 -9.46 -12.58
N VAL A 257 4.25 -8.72 -12.19
CA VAL A 257 3.77 -8.64 -10.80
C VAL A 257 3.34 -10.03 -10.32
N ARG A 258 2.53 -10.74 -11.11
CA ARG A 258 2.10 -12.11 -10.82
C ARG A 258 3.30 -13.02 -10.59
N ARG A 259 4.28 -12.99 -11.48
CA ARG A 259 5.49 -13.82 -11.38
C ARG A 259 6.31 -13.54 -10.11
N MET A 260 6.39 -12.28 -9.67
CA MET A 260 7.04 -11.94 -8.40
C MET A 260 6.30 -12.56 -7.21
N ILE A 261 4.97 -12.47 -7.19
CA ILE A 261 4.14 -13.03 -6.12
C ILE A 261 4.20 -14.56 -6.11
N GLU A 262 4.18 -15.20 -7.29
CA GLU A 262 4.37 -16.65 -7.43
C GLU A 262 5.73 -17.09 -6.89
N ALA A 263 6.80 -16.33 -7.17
CA ALA A 263 8.15 -16.60 -6.65
C ALA A 263 8.21 -16.46 -5.12
N MET A 264 7.54 -15.45 -4.58
CA MET A 264 7.45 -15.24 -3.13
C MET A 264 6.67 -16.36 -2.46
N LEU A 265 5.56 -16.79 -3.04
CA LEU A 265 4.75 -17.90 -2.57
C LEU A 265 5.54 -19.22 -2.60
N ALA A 266 6.22 -19.52 -3.73
CA ALA A 266 7.07 -20.71 -3.86
C ALA A 266 8.26 -20.71 -2.88
N PHE A 267 8.71 -19.53 -2.41
CA PHE A 267 9.77 -19.42 -1.41
C PHE A 267 9.28 -19.86 -0.02
N VAL A 268 8.08 -19.48 0.37
CA VAL A 268 7.52 -19.78 1.71
C VAL A 268 6.86 -21.15 1.81
N GLU A 269 6.67 -21.85 0.70
CA GLU A 269 6.13 -23.22 0.64
C GLU A 269 7.21 -24.33 0.65
N LYS A 270 8.48 -23.95 0.77
CA LYS A 270 9.58 -24.91 0.91
C LYS A 270 9.65 -25.48 2.32
#